data_27f11983b01063f6d160d88d2147d161
#
_entry.id   27f11983b01063f6d160d88d2147d161
#
_cell.length_a   1.000
_cell.length_b   1.000
_cell.length_c   1.000
_cell.angle_alpha   90.00
_cell.angle_beta   90.00
_cell.angle_gamma   90.00
#
_symmetry.space_group_name_H-M   'P 1'
#
loop_
_entity.id
_entity.type
_entity.pdbx_description
1 polymer ?
#
loop_
_entity_poly.entity_id
_entity_poly.type
_entity_poly.pdbx_seq_one_letter_code
_entity_poly.pdbx_strand_id
1 'polypeptide(L)'
;MENKKTGDYSTGYWSTGDRSTGNYSTGYLSTGDRSTGNYSTGHWSTGDHSTGDHSTGNWSISNYSTGHFSTEDYAGFGAFNKPCTPDEWVNADKPNWLYFDLTEWVLTDNMSDQEKEDNPSYKTTEGYLRVYGYQEAFQKSYNEASREEQLKIKELPNFDADVFFTISGIRIDAETEEMTLAEVCKELKRDIKIVR
;
A
#
# COMPACT_ATOMS: atom_id res chain seq x y z
N MET A 1 -16.51 32.58 6.72
CA MET A 1 -16.01 31.72 5.63
C MET A 1 -16.75 30.41 5.68
N GLU A 2 -17.49 30.05 4.64
CA GLU A 2 -18.33 28.88 4.62
C GLU A 2 -17.50 27.59 4.61
N ASN A 3 -17.76 26.71 5.58
CA ASN A 3 -17.26 25.36 5.59
C ASN A 3 -17.94 24.57 4.47
N LYS A 4 -17.30 24.44 3.33
CA LYS A 4 -17.83 23.62 2.24
C LYS A 4 -17.55 22.16 2.56
N LYS A 5 -18.62 21.40 2.83
CA LYS A 5 -18.57 19.96 3.05
C LYS A 5 -19.22 19.27 1.87
N THR A 6 -18.54 18.34 1.26
CA THR A 6 -19.12 17.47 0.22
C THR A 6 -18.61 16.05 0.46
N GLY A 7 -19.52 15.09 0.52
CA GLY A 7 -19.20 13.68 0.79
C GLY A 7 -19.48 13.24 2.22
N ASP A 8 -19.51 11.94 2.41
CA ASP A 8 -19.76 11.32 3.69
C ASP A 8 -18.53 11.45 4.61
N TYR A 9 -18.76 11.77 5.88
CA TYR A 9 -17.71 11.91 6.91
C TYR A 9 -16.72 13.06 6.69
N SER A 10 -17.00 14.04 5.84
CA SER A 10 -16.11 15.17 5.67
C SER A 10 -16.06 16.05 6.92
N THR A 11 -14.88 16.19 7.50
CA THR A 11 -14.60 17.08 8.63
C THR A 11 -13.45 17.99 8.24
N GLY A 12 -13.64 19.28 8.22
CA GLY A 12 -12.58 20.21 7.91
C GLY A 12 -12.99 21.30 6.95
N TYR A 13 -12.04 22.11 6.61
CA TYR A 13 -12.22 23.25 5.74
C TYR A 13 -12.03 22.81 4.28
N TRP A 14 -13.06 22.92 3.45
CA TRP A 14 -13.10 22.50 2.04
C TRP A 14 -12.89 21.01 1.77
N SER A 15 -13.33 20.15 2.65
CA SER A 15 -13.24 18.71 2.43
C SER A 15 -14.13 18.27 1.26
N THR A 16 -13.60 17.48 0.37
CA THR A 16 -14.30 16.83 -0.74
C THR A 16 -13.89 15.37 -0.77
N GLY A 17 -14.84 14.47 -0.77
CA GLY A 17 -14.57 13.02 -0.75
C GLY A 17 -15.00 12.35 0.53
N ASP A 18 -15.03 11.04 0.52
CA ASP A 18 -15.43 10.24 1.65
C ASP A 18 -14.37 10.29 2.75
N ARG A 19 -14.81 10.47 3.99
CA ARG A 19 -13.98 10.48 5.20
C ARG A 19 -12.83 11.49 5.20
N SER A 20 -12.95 12.57 4.46
CA SER A 20 -11.92 13.61 4.44
C SER A 20 -11.88 14.35 5.78
N THR A 21 -10.67 14.46 6.35
CA THR A 21 -10.41 15.22 7.56
C THR A 21 -9.26 16.18 7.30
N GLY A 22 -9.44 17.45 7.55
CA GLY A 22 -8.42 18.46 7.33
C GLY A 22 -8.83 19.56 6.38
N ASN A 23 -7.96 20.52 6.17
CA ASN A 23 -8.21 21.65 5.28
C ASN A 23 -7.87 21.28 3.85
N TYR A 24 -8.75 21.59 2.92
CA TYR A 24 -8.60 21.33 1.48
C TYR A 24 -8.46 19.86 1.10
N SER A 25 -8.92 18.94 1.93
CA SER A 25 -8.86 17.51 1.62
C SER A 25 -9.72 17.17 0.41
N THR A 26 -9.15 16.49 -0.55
CA THR A 26 -9.84 15.94 -1.72
C THR A 26 -9.41 14.49 -1.88
N GLY A 27 -10.34 13.58 -1.93
CA GLY A 27 -10.05 12.16 -2.12
C GLY A 27 -10.66 11.27 -1.06
N TYR A 28 -10.43 10.00 -1.22
CA TYR A 28 -10.93 8.97 -0.34
C TYR A 28 -10.00 8.83 0.88
N LEU A 29 -10.54 8.92 2.09
CA LEU A 29 -9.84 8.83 3.37
C LEU A 29 -8.70 9.87 3.57
N SER A 30 -8.75 11.01 2.95
CA SER A 30 -7.73 12.06 3.11
C SER A 30 -7.73 12.65 4.51
N THR A 31 -6.56 12.76 5.13
CA THR A 31 -6.35 13.40 6.43
C THR A 31 -5.19 14.38 6.32
N GLY A 32 -5.37 15.61 6.76
CA GLY A 32 -4.36 16.66 6.71
C GLY A 32 -4.75 17.82 5.84
N ASP A 33 -3.93 18.86 5.86
CA ASP A 33 -4.16 20.05 5.06
C ASP A 33 -3.80 19.79 3.59
N ARG A 34 -4.70 20.15 2.68
CA ARG A 34 -4.52 20.04 1.23
C ARG A 34 -4.22 18.63 0.72
N SER A 35 -4.68 17.61 1.41
CA SER A 35 -4.53 16.23 0.94
C SER A 35 -5.34 16.00 -0.33
N THR A 36 -4.72 15.44 -1.34
CA THR A 36 -5.35 15.02 -2.59
C THR A 36 -4.94 13.59 -2.88
N GLY A 37 -5.89 12.73 -3.14
CA GLY A 37 -5.63 11.31 -3.40
C GLY A 37 -6.28 10.40 -2.38
N ASN A 38 -6.23 9.12 -2.66
CA ASN A 38 -6.78 8.12 -1.77
C ASN A 38 -5.81 7.88 -0.60
N TYR A 39 -6.35 7.80 0.60
CA TYR A 39 -5.60 7.51 1.83
C TYR A 39 -4.48 8.52 2.18
N SER A 40 -4.48 9.70 1.61
CA SER A 40 -3.44 10.70 1.89
C SER A 40 -3.53 11.22 3.32
N THR A 41 -2.40 11.24 4.02
CA THR A 41 -2.26 11.78 5.37
C THR A 41 -1.07 12.73 5.41
N GLY A 42 -1.27 13.92 5.92
CA GLY A 42 -0.22 14.94 6.01
C GLY A 42 -0.57 16.23 5.29
N HIS A 43 0.30 17.22 5.40
CA HIS A 43 0.14 18.51 4.73
C HIS A 43 0.51 18.39 3.25
N TRP A 44 -0.39 18.81 2.36
CA TRP A 44 -0.19 18.85 0.92
C TRP A 44 0.16 17.48 0.29
N SER A 45 -0.24 16.39 0.92
CA SER A 45 -0.04 15.06 0.35
C SER A 45 -0.86 14.87 -0.91
N THR A 46 -0.25 14.40 -1.96
CA THR A 46 -0.90 14.07 -3.23
C THR A 46 -0.45 12.68 -3.68
N GLY A 47 -1.39 11.79 -3.84
CA GLY A 47 -1.13 10.42 -4.27
C GLY A 47 -1.80 9.39 -3.38
N ASP A 48 -1.89 8.18 -3.89
CA ASP A 48 -2.52 7.09 -3.17
C ASP A 48 -1.61 6.55 -2.07
N HIS A 49 -2.18 6.26 -0.91
CA HIS A 49 -1.45 5.69 0.22
C HIS A 49 -0.25 6.52 0.72
N SER A 50 -0.30 7.84 0.55
CA SER A 50 0.79 8.73 0.94
C SER A 50 0.59 9.32 2.32
N THR A 51 1.64 9.34 3.12
CA THR A 51 1.70 9.97 4.44
C THR A 51 2.94 10.84 4.52
N GLY A 52 2.78 12.10 4.78
CA GLY A 52 3.89 13.04 4.92
C GLY A 52 3.58 14.42 4.36
N ASP A 53 4.34 15.40 4.80
CA ASP A 53 4.17 16.78 4.37
C ASP A 53 4.74 17.00 2.96
N HIS A 54 4.00 17.73 2.12
CA HIS A 54 4.43 18.08 0.77
C HIS A 54 4.82 16.89 -0.12
N SER A 55 4.28 15.70 0.17
CA SER A 55 4.58 14.50 -0.60
C SER A 55 3.70 14.40 -1.85
N THR A 56 4.30 14.05 -2.96
CA THR A 56 3.62 13.73 -4.21
C THR A 56 4.14 12.39 -4.72
N GLY A 57 3.30 11.42 -4.77
CA GLY A 57 3.67 10.05 -5.17
C GLY A 57 2.91 9.03 -4.34
N ASN A 58 2.96 7.79 -4.76
CA ASN A 58 2.19 6.74 -4.12
C ASN A 58 3.07 5.92 -3.16
N TRP A 59 2.46 5.38 -2.11
CA TRP A 59 3.14 4.56 -1.10
C TRP A 59 4.34 5.25 -0.45
N SER A 60 4.18 6.52 -0.09
CA SER A 60 5.25 7.32 0.52
C SER A 60 4.87 7.72 1.94
N ILE A 61 5.81 7.60 2.88
CA ILE A 61 5.66 8.01 4.28
C ILE A 61 6.66 9.09 4.69
N SER A 62 7.33 9.70 3.73
CA SER A 62 8.31 10.77 3.91
C SER A 62 7.72 12.14 3.61
N ASN A 63 8.42 13.18 4.06
CA ASN A 63 8.09 14.56 3.75
C ASN A 63 8.86 15.06 2.52
N TYR A 64 8.28 16.03 1.81
CA TYR A 64 8.91 16.71 0.68
C TYR A 64 9.36 15.79 -0.46
N SER A 65 8.75 14.62 -0.58
CA SER A 65 9.09 13.63 -1.59
C SER A 65 8.19 13.76 -2.82
N THR A 66 8.76 13.64 -4.00
CA THR A 66 8.03 13.51 -5.27
C THR A 66 8.30 12.15 -5.91
N GLY A 67 8.20 11.10 -5.13
CA GLY A 67 8.51 9.74 -5.57
C GLY A 67 7.55 8.72 -5.02
N HIS A 68 7.79 7.49 -5.41
CA HIS A 68 7.01 6.34 -4.98
C HIS A 68 7.82 5.49 -4.01
N PHE A 69 7.15 4.85 -3.04
CA PHE A 69 7.82 4.06 -2.00
C PHE A 69 8.96 4.82 -1.30
N SER A 70 8.67 6.03 -0.84
CA SER A 70 9.65 6.87 -0.16
C SER A 70 9.47 6.80 1.36
N THR A 71 10.55 6.54 2.08
CA THR A 71 10.63 6.56 3.54
C THR A 71 11.55 7.66 4.07
N GLU A 72 12.32 8.27 3.18
CA GLU A 72 13.25 9.36 3.47
C GLU A 72 12.87 10.62 2.70
N ASP A 73 13.20 11.77 3.24
CA ASP A 73 12.98 13.05 2.59
C ASP A 73 13.87 13.16 1.35
N TYR A 74 13.25 13.19 0.18
CA TYR A 74 13.95 13.23 -1.10
C TYR A 74 13.35 14.28 -2.02
N ALA A 75 14.11 15.34 -2.27
CA ALA A 75 13.69 16.46 -3.10
C ALA A 75 13.84 16.19 -4.61
N GLY A 76 13.19 15.15 -5.13
CA GLY A 76 13.23 14.81 -6.54
C GLY A 76 12.24 13.70 -6.87
N PHE A 77 12.10 13.40 -8.17
CA PHE A 77 11.33 12.23 -8.57
C PHE A 77 12.17 10.96 -8.38
N GLY A 78 11.62 10.00 -7.66
CA GLY A 78 12.35 8.78 -7.34
C GLY A 78 11.43 7.59 -7.07
N ALA A 79 12.05 6.44 -6.85
CA ALA A 79 11.40 5.24 -6.34
C ALA A 79 12.33 4.56 -5.34
N PHE A 80 11.79 4.08 -4.22
CA PHE A 80 12.56 3.43 -3.15
C PHE A 80 13.77 4.25 -2.69
N ASN A 81 13.52 5.55 -2.38
CA ASN A 81 14.53 6.52 -1.91
C ASN A 81 15.70 6.77 -2.90
N LYS A 82 15.60 6.37 -4.15
CA LYS A 82 16.65 6.52 -5.16
C LYS A 82 16.11 7.25 -6.38
N PRO A 83 16.96 8.01 -7.11
CA PRO A 83 16.57 8.67 -8.34
C PRO A 83 15.94 7.69 -9.35
N CYS A 84 14.84 8.12 -9.95
CA CYS A 84 14.14 7.40 -11.00
C CYS A 84 13.52 8.44 -11.94
N THR A 85 13.42 8.16 -13.21
CA THR A 85 12.71 9.04 -14.13
C THR A 85 11.20 8.71 -14.13
N PRO A 86 10.33 9.68 -14.44
CA PRO A 86 8.91 9.41 -14.61
C PRO A 86 8.63 8.31 -15.65
N ASP A 87 9.40 8.27 -16.73
CA ASP A 87 9.24 7.28 -17.80
C ASP A 87 9.58 5.85 -17.32
N GLU A 88 10.66 5.68 -16.55
CA GLU A 88 11.00 4.41 -15.94
C GLU A 88 9.88 3.90 -15.03
N TRP A 89 9.32 4.79 -14.21
CA TRP A 89 8.23 4.43 -13.31
C TRP A 89 6.93 4.10 -14.05
N VAL A 90 6.55 4.93 -15.04
CA VAL A 90 5.30 4.73 -15.80
C VAL A 90 5.33 3.43 -16.59
N ASN A 91 6.47 3.09 -17.20
CA ASN A 91 6.64 1.89 -18.02
C ASN A 91 6.91 0.61 -17.21
N ALA A 92 7.19 0.71 -15.91
CA ALA A 92 7.35 -0.47 -15.06
C ALA A 92 6.02 -1.23 -14.92
N ASP A 93 6.09 -2.57 -15.00
CA ASP A 93 4.95 -3.45 -14.77
C ASP A 93 4.68 -3.56 -13.27
N LYS A 94 3.67 -2.84 -12.80
CA LYS A 94 3.29 -2.78 -11.40
C LYS A 94 2.32 -3.91 -11.08
N PRO A 95 2.60 -4.73 -10.05
CA PRO A 95 1.69 -5.79 -9.67
C PRO A 95 0.33 -5.22 -9.22
N ASN A 96 -0.76 -5.87 -9.65
CA ASN A 96 -2.11 -5.40 -9.40
C ASN A 96 -2.47 -5.32 -7.92
N TRP A 97 -1.87 -6.16 -7.08
CA TRP A 97 -2.12 -6.19 -5.64
C TRP A 97 -1.60 -4.95 -4.88
N LEU A 98 -0.84 -4.07 -5.53
CA LEU A 98 -0.51 -2.74 -4.97
C LEU A 98 -1.73 -1.82 -4.89
N TYR A 99 -2.77 -2.11 -5.67
CA TYR A 99 -4.00 -1.32 -5.74
C TYR A 99 -5.11 -2.06 -4.99
N PHE A 100 -5.29 -1.73 -3.73
CA PHE A 100 -6.25 -2.38 -2.83
C PHE A 100 -7.15 -1.37 -2.14
N ASP A 101 -8.28 -1.83 -1.65
CA ASP A 101 -9.24 -1.04 -0.89
C ASP A 101 -9.07 -1.26 0.61
N LEU A 102 -9.26 -0.18 1.40
CA LEU A 102 -9.31 -0.28 2.86
C LEU A 102 -10.68 -0.72 3.38
N THR A 103 -11.65 -0.91 2.51
CA THR A 103 -13.00 -1.25 2.89
C THR A 103 -13.53 -2.40 2.05
N GLU A 104 -14.35 -3.23 2.68
CA GLU A 104 -15.01 -4.35 2.05
C GLU A 104 -16.47 -4.41 2.52
N TRP A 105 -17.42 -4.54 1.58
CA TRP A 105 -18.79 -4.81 1.94
C TRP A 105 -18.97 -6.29 2.25
N VAL A 106 -19.28 -6.60 3.49
CA VAL A 106 -19.52 -7.97 3.95
C VAL A 106 -21.02 -8.24 4.00
N LEU A 107 -21.48 -9.15 3.14
CA LEU A 107 -22.89 -9.56 3.11
C LEU A 107 -23.26 -10.34 4.38
N THR A 108 -24.52 -10.27 4.78
CA THR A 108 -25.06 -10.92 5.98
C THR A 108 -24.71 -12.41 6.10
N ASP A 109 -24.70 -13.13 4.97
CA ASP A 109 -24.39 -14.56 4.93
C ASP A 109 -22.93 -14.87 5.26
N ASN A 110 -22.04 -13.89 5.05
CA ASN A 110 -20.60 -14.00 5.30
C ASN A 110 -20.18 -13.40 6.65
N MET A 111 -21.13 -12.84 7.41
CA MET A 111 -20.85 -12.25 8.72
C MET A 111 -20.79 -13.33 9.81
N SER A 112 -19.77 -13.25 10.64
CA SER A 112 -19.70 -13.98 11.91
C SER A 112 -20.76 -13.47 12.90
N ASP A 113 -21.02 -14.26 13.94
CA ASP A 113 -21.97 -13.86 14.98
C ASP A 113 -21.52 -12.59 15.71
N GLN A 114 -20.21 -12.43 15.94
CA GLN A 114 -19.66 -11.24 16.58
C GLN A 114 -19.84 -10.00 15.69
N GLU A 115 -19.60 -10.13 14.39
CA GLU A 115 -19.82 -9.00 13.45
C GLU A 115 -21.28 -8.58 13.36
N LYS A 116 -22.21 -9.54 13.51
CA LYS A 116 -23.63 -9.25 13.57
C LYS A 116 -24.06 -8.51 14.85
N GLU A 117 -23.41 -8.85 15.97
CA GLU A 117 -23.62 -8.13 17.24
C GLU A 117 -23.06 -6.70 17.17
N ASP A 118 -21.86 -6.54 16.62
CA ASP A 118 -21.18 -5.25 16.52
C ASP A 118 -21.83 -4.30 15.50
N ASN A 119 -22.52 -4.87 14.49
CA ASN A 119 -23.14 -4.10 13.40
C ASN A 119 -24.63 -4.42 13.23
N PRO A 120 -25.50 -4.12 14.21
CA PRO A 120 -26.90 -4.55 14.21
C PRO A 120 -27.74 -4.00 13.04
N SER A 121 -27.25 -2.96 12.35
CA SER A 121 -27.85 -2.41 11.13
C SER A 121 -27.83 -3.37 9.94
N TYR A 122 -27.02 -4.44 9.99
CA TYR A 122 -26.96 -5.43 8.91
C TYR A 122 -28.32 -5.99 8.51
N LYS A 123 -29.28 -6.03 9.43
CA LYS A 123 -30.65 -6.52 9.20
C LYS A 123 -31.43 -5.69 8.17
N THR A 124 -31.06 -4.42 8.01
CA THR A 124 -31.69 -3.49 7.08
C THR A 124 -30.81 -3.19 5.87
N THR A 125 -29.50 -3.27 6.05
CA THR A 125 -28.50 -2.97 5.00
C THR A 125 -28.04 -4.22 4.26
N GLU A 126 -28.46 -5.42 4.70
CA GLU A 126 -28.05 -6.71 4.14
C GLU A 126 -26.54 -6.98 4.24
N GLY A 127 -25.86 -6.29 5.15
CA GLY A 127 -24.44 -6.39 5.37
C GLY A 127 -23.88 -5.21 6.14
N TYR A 128 -22.57 -5.13 6.25
CA TYR A 128 -21.86 -3.98 6.84
C TYR A 128 -20.57 -3.68 6.09
N LEU A 129 -20.04 -2.48 6.27
CA LEU A 129 -18.76 -2.06 5.72
C LEU A 129 -17.64 -2.40 6.70
N ARG A 130 -16.84 -3.42 6.36
CA ARG A 130 -15.60 -3.72 7.09
C ARG A 130 -14.53 -2.72 6.69
N VAL A 131 -13.78 -2.22 7.67
CA VAL A 131 -12.67 -1.30 7.47
C VAL A 131 -11.40 -1.98 7.95
N TYR A 132 -10.42 -2.08 7.08
CA TYR A 132 -9.10 -2.64 7.35
C TYR A 132 -8.10 -1.56 7.75
N GLY A 133 -7.16 -1.90 8.62
CA GLY A 133 -5.95 -1.11 8.77
C GLY A 133 -5.10 -1.15 7.49
N TYR A 134 -4.28 -0.09 7.27
CA TYR A 134 -3.48 0.02 6.03
C TYR A 134 -2.62 -1.23 5.76
N GLN A 135 -1.80 -1.62 6.72
CA GLN A 135 -0.92 -2.79 6.56
C GLN A 135 -1.71 -4.10 6.46
N GLU A 136 -2.85 -4.20 7.14
CA GLU A 136 -3.75 -5.36 7.06
C GLU A 136 -4.34 -5.52 5.65
N ALA A 137 -4.85 -4.44 5.07
CA ALA A 137 -5.39 -4.44 3.72
C ALA A 137 -4.30 -4.75 2.69
N PHE A 138 -3.12 -4.17 2.85
CA PHE A 138 -1.97 -4.44 2.00
C PHE A 138 -1.56 -5.92 2.06
N GLN A 139 -1.43 -6.47 3.28
CA GLN A 139 -1.10 -7.88 3.48
C GLN A 139 -2.18 -8.82 2.90
N LYS A 140 -3.47 -8.46 3.06
CA LYS A 140 -4.58 -9.21 2.46
C LYS A 140 -4.43 -9.29 0.95
N SER A 141 -4.27 -8.14 0.29
CA SER A 141 -4.12 -8.06 -1.16
C SER A 141 -2.89 -8.83 -1.67
N TYR A 142 -1.76 -8.73 -0.96
CA TYR A 142 -0.55 -9.49 -1.26
C TYR A 142 -0.78 -11.01 -1.16
N ASN A 143 -1.45 -11.47 -0.10
CA ASN A 143 -1.71 -12.89 0.13
C ASN A 143 -2.70 -13.49 -0.88
N GLU A 144 -3.61 -12.69 -1.42
CA GLU A 144 -4.58 -13.10 -2.46
C GLU A 144 -3.93 -13.19 -3.84
N ALA A 145 -2.80 -12.53 -4.04
CA ALA A 145 -2.08 -12.55 -5.32
C ALA A 145 -1.34 -13.88 -5.56
N SER A 146 -1.23 -14.29 -6.80
CA SER A 146 -0.39 -15.44 -7.18
C SER A 146 1.09 -15.17 -6.86
N ARG A 147 1.87 -16.24 -6.68
CA ARG A 147 3.31 -16.11 -6.41
C ARG A 147 4.04 -15.32 -7.50
N GLU A 148 3.67 -15.50 -8.74
CA GLU A 148 4.21 -14.74 -9.89
C GLU A 148 3.93 -13.25 -9.73
N GLU A 149 2.67 -12.87 -9.43
CA GLU A 149 2.28 -11.47 -9.20
C GLU A 149 2.98 -10.87 -7.95
N GLN A 150 3.16 -11.67 -6.89
CA GLN A 150 3.89 -11.23 -5.70
C GLN A 150 5.34 -10.85 -6.02
N LEU A 151 6.00 -11.59 -6.88
CA LEU A 151 7.42 -11.39 -7.22
C LEU A 151 7.66 -10.20 -8.15
N LYS A 152 6.68 -9.76 -8.92
CA LYS A 152 6.79 -8.59 -9.80
C LYS A 152 7.23 -7.31 -9.07
N ILE A 153 7.00 -7.21 -7.77
CA ILE A 153 7.46 -6.05 -6.98
C ILE A 153 8.98 -5.85 -7.09
N LYS A 154 9.74 -6.94 -7.24
CA LYS A 154 11.21 -6.91 -7.37
C LYS A 154 11.68 -6.30 -8.69
N GLU A 155 10.80 -6.24 -9.70
CA GLU A 155 11.10 -5.68 -11.01
C GLU A 155 10.87 -4.16 -11.07
N LEU A 156 10.29 -3.57 -10.02
CA LEU A 156 10.11 -2.13 -9.96
C LEU A 156 11.45 -1.39 -9.91
N PRO A 157 11.54 -0.21 -10.53
CA PRO A 157 12.76 0.59 -10.51
C PRO A 157 13.26 0.82 -9.09
N ASN A 158 14.53 0.52 -8.86
CA ASN A 158 15.21 0.69 -7.58
C ASN A 158 14.63 -0.11 -6.41
N PHE A 159 13.89 -1.18 -6.66
CA PHE A 159 13.26 -1.95 -5.58
C PHE A 159 14.23 -2.17 -4.41
N ASP A 160 13.71 -1.92 -3.20
CA ASP A 160 14.44 -2.08 -1.95
C ASP A 160 13.51 -2.75 -0.93
N ALA A 161 13.89 -3.95 -0.49
CA ALA A 161 13.04 -4.78 0.37
C ALA A 161 12.82 -4.18 1.76
N ASP A 162 13.81 -3.45 2.29
CA ASP A 162 13.69 -2.82 3.61
C ASP A 162 12.77 -1.59 3.57
N VAL A 163 12.89 -0.78 2.51
CA VAL A 163 11.97 0.34 2.26
C VAL A 163 10.54 -0.20 2.07
N PHE A 164 10.38 -1.26 1.27
CA PHE A 164 9.09 -1.89 1.05
C PHE A 164 8.49 -2.42 2.36
N PHE A 165 9.27 -3.13 3.16
CA PHE A 165 8.84 -3.64 4.46
C PHE A 165 8.40 -2.51 5.40
N THR A 166 9.15 -1.42 5.45
CA THR A 166 8.83 -0.27 6.31
C THR A 166 7.45 0.30 6.00
N ILE A 167 7.07 0.33 4.72
CA ILE A 167 5.80 0.89 4.26
C ILE A 167 4.65 -0.12 4.40
N SER A 168 4.86 -1.34 3.93
CA SER A 168 3.80 -2.36 3.79
C SER A 168 3.66 -3.30 4.97
N GLY A 169 4.71 -3.47 5.77
CA GLY A 169 4.82 -4.54 6.76
C GLY A 169 5.07 -5.93 6.15
N ILE A 170 5.27 -6.03 4.83
CA ILE A 170 5.44 -7.29 4.12
C ILE A 170 6.92 -7.54 3.85
N ARG A 171 7.42 -8.68 4.31
CA ARG A 171 8.76 -9.13 3.96
C ARG A 171 8.75 -9.86 2.63
N ILE A 172 9.50 -9.31 1.69
CA ILE A 172 9.81 -10.00 0.44
C ILE A 172 11.15 -10.70 0.67
N ASP A 173 11.10 -11.98 0.99
CA ASP A 173 12.31 -12.76 1.19
C ASP A 173 13.18 -12.71 -0.07
N ALA A 174 14.48 -12.51 0.11
CA ALA A 174 15.44 -12.89 -0.91
C ALA A 174 15.15 -14.37 -1.24
N GLU A 175 15.01 -14.72 -2.51
CA GLU A 175 14.71 -16.08 -2.92
C GLU A 175 15.54 -17.06 -2.09
N THR A 176 14.90 -17.79 -1.20
CA THR A 176 15.34 -19.14 -0.94
C THR A 176 15.15 -19.82 -2.28
N GLU A 177 16.24 -19.97 -3.05
CA GLU A 177 16.24 -20.91 -4.15
C GLU A 177 15.78 -22.21 -3.55
N GLU A 178 14.51 -22.60 -3.81
CA GLU A 178 14.06 -23.96 -3.52
C GLU A 178 14.84 -24.87 -4.48
N MET A 179 16.10 -25.13 -4.11
CA MET A 179 16.88 -26.13 -4.79
C MET A 179 16.21 -27.47 -4.55
N THR A 180 15.80 -28.11 -5.62
CA THR A 180 15.30 -29.47 -5.51
C THR A 180 16.39 -30.34 -4.86
N LEU A 181 16.00 -31.37 -4.15
CA LEU A 181 16.94 -32.31 -3.51
C LEU A 181 18.01 -32.83 -4.51
N ALA A 182 17.64 -32.91 -5.79
CA ALA A 182 18.52 -33.30 -6.88
C ALA A 182 19.59 -32.23 -7.21
N GLU A 183 19.23 -30.96 -7.12
CA GLU A 183 20.15 -29.82 -7.34
C GLU A 183 21.10 -29.67 -6.16
N VAL A 184 20.60 -29.76 -4.93
CA VAL A 184 21.43 -29.79 -3.71
C VAL A 184 22.43 -30.95 -3.74
N CYS A 185 21.99 -32.15 -4.13
CA CYS A 185 22.89 -33.32 -4.29
C CYS A 185 23.91 -33.14 -5.41
N LYS A 186 23.59 -32.36 -6.44
CA LYS A 186 24.50 -32.08 -7.56
C LYS A 186 25.57 -31.05 -7.18
N GLU A 187 25.23 -30.04 -6.39
CA GLU A 187 26.19 -29.07 -5.86
C GLU A 187 27.08 -29.69 -4.78
N LEU A 188 26.52 -30.41 -3.82
CA LEU A 188 27.31 -31.13 -2.81
C LEU A 188 28.31 -32.13 -3.42
N LYS A 189 27.98 -32.74 -4.55
CA LYS A 189 28.93 -33.63 -5.26
C LYS A 189 30.08 -32.89 -5.98
N ARG A 190 29.92 -31.61 -6.25
CA ARG A 190 31.00 -30.79 -6.84
C ARG A 190 32.11 -30.43 -5.86
N ASP A 191 31.79 -30.34 -4.57
CA ASP A 191 32.74 -29.87 -3.54
C ASP A 191 33.43 -30.99 -2.78
N ILE A 192 33.04 -32.25 -2.98
CA ILE A 192 33.74 -33.39 -2.38
C ILE A 192 34.89 -33.82 -3.26
N LYS A 193 36.00 -33.08 -3.22
CA LYS A 193 37.34 -33.61 -3.58
C LYS A 193 37.79 -34.53 -2.45
N ILE A 194 37.63 -35.83 -2.66
CA ILE A 194 38.27 -36.81 -1.79
C ILE A 194 39.79 -36.68 -2.03
N VAL A 195 40.48 -36.03 -1.09
CA VAL A 195 41.93 -36.08 -1.00
C VAL A 195 42.28 -37.46 -0.41
N ARG A 196 42.82 -38.32 -1.22
CA ARG A 196 43.42 -39.60 -0.80
C ARG A 196 44.86 -39.37 -0.35
#